data_0cebbf057a7bf88178cc714ebda88bed
#
_entry.id   0cebbf057a7bf88178cc714ebda88bed
#
_cell.length_a   1.000
_cell.length_b   1.000
_cell.length_c   1.000
_cell.angle_alpha   90.00
_cell.angle_beta   90.00
_cell.angle_gamma   90.00
#
_symmetry.space_group_name_H-M   'P 1'
#
loop_
_entity.id
_entity.type
_entity.pdbx_description
1 polymer ?
#
loop_
_entity_poly.entity_id
_entity_poly.type
_entity_poly.pdbx_seq_one_letter_code
_entity_poly.pdbx_strand_id
1 'polypeptide(L)'
;MCGRLNQFANLPALSIAGKELRIERRKKKSREDAKSEVQVVNNICPTDYADVLTIGGGEVGLERMRFGLVPSWAKGNKAAVSKKFVHTFNARCESVFDLASYRGPILQRRCLVPVRGWHEWPDRQTPYFIHRADDAPLLLAGIWDVWEGHDPADEASGQVVTSMSVITTPPGCYMGKFHDRSPLILEGESALAWLQPGSRSDDLRAFFKPYESEHLEAYRVAILANQARNKTEAVFAPIAPPVPQEGNESVEAVSIQDDELPGLKLF
;
A
#
# COMPACT_ATOMS: atom_id res chain seq x y z
N MET A 1 9.28 -4.52 -4.59
CA MET A 1 7.79 -4.60 -4.56
C MET A 1 7.28 -3.82 -3.35
N CYS A 2 6.27 -2.99 -3.54
CA CYS A 2 5.68 -2.10 -2.54
C CYS A 2 5.21 -2.86 -1.28
N GLY A 3 6.11 -3.19 -0.39
CA GLY A 3 5.86 -3.96 0.84
C GLY A 3 6.05 -3.16 2.12
N ARG A 4 6.32 -1.87 2.02
CA ARG A 4 6.54 -0.95 3.14
C ARG A 4 5.91 0.40 2.85
N LEU A 5 4.70 0.60 3.36
CA LEU A 5 3.92 1.80 3.13
C LEU A 5 4.11 2.82 4.26
N ASN A 6 3.96 4.09 3.93
CA ASN A 6 3.85 5.17 4.91
C ASN A 6 2.60 5.98 4.58
N GLN A 7 1.75 6.17 5.58
CA GLN A 7 0.50 6.93 5.47
C GLN A 7 0.57 8.21 6.29
N PHE A 8 -0.42 9.04 6.16
CA PHE A 8 -0.59 10.22 7.00
C PHE A 8 -1.31 9.84 8.28
N ALA A 9 -0.90 10.38 9.43
CA ALA A 9 -1.61 10.22 10.69
C ALA A 9 -3.04 10.78 10.58
N ASN A 10 -3.15 11.94 9.92
CA ASN A 10 -4.41 12.52 9.49
C ASN A 10 -4.34 12.65 7.97
N LEU A 11 -5.21 11.94 7.26
CA LEU A 11 -5.27 12.05 5.81
C LEU A 11 -5.63 13.49 5.44
N PRO A 12 -4.78 14.20 4.67
CA PRO A 12 -5.12 15.54 4.21
C PRO A 12 -6.35 15.50 3.31
N ALA A 13 -7.00 16.64 3.16
CA ALA A 13 -8.13 16.76 2.24
C ALA A 13 -7.72 16.27 0.85
N LEU A 14 -8.46 15.29 0.34
CA LEU A 14 -8.23 14.78 -1.02
C LEU A 14 -9.12 15.57 -1.99
N SER A 15 -8.50 16.26 -2.91
CA SER A 15 -9.18 16.80 -4.08
C SER A 15 -8.95 15.86 -5.26
N ILE A 16 -10.02 15.26 -5.76
CA ILE A 16 -9.95 14.38 -6.93
C ILE A 16 -10.80 15.04 -8.04
N ALA A 17 -10.19 15.24 -9.20
CA ALA A 17 -10.82 15.90 -10.34
C ALA A 17 -11.42 17.28 -9.98
N GLY A 18 -10.72 18.06 -9.15
CA GLY A 18 -11.16 19.39 -8.72
C GLY A 18 -12.29 19.40 -7.70
N LYS A 19 -12.72 18.24 -7.20
CA LYS A 19 -13.73 18.12 -6.14
C LYS A 19 -13.06 17.66 -4.85
N GLU A 20 -13.28 18.41 -3.78
CA GLU A 20 -12.89 17.97 -2.45
C GLU A 20 -13.76 16.78 -2.03
N LEU A 21 -13.11 15.67 -1.66
CA LEU A 21 -13.82 14.49 -1.19
C LEU A 21 -14.12 14.63 0.30
N ARG A 22 -15.39 14.57 0.65
CA ARG A 22 -15.79 14.37 2.03
C ARG A 22 -15.56 12.91 2.40
N ILE A 23 -14.51 12.64 3.18
CA ILE A 23 -14.12 11.30 3.59
C ILE A 23 -14.52 11.12 5.04
N GLU A 24 -15.42 10.17 5.28
CA GLU A 24 -15.78 9.77 6.64
C GLU A 24 -15.19 8.40 6.97
N ARG A 25 -14.66 8.26 8.18
CA ARG A 25 -14.21 6.96 8.66
C ARG A 25 -15.43 6.08 8.96
N ARG A 26 -15.56 4.96 8.25
CA ARG A 26 -16.65 4.03 8.46
C ARG A 26 -16.49 3.30 9.79
N LYS A 27 -17.56 3.24 10.55
CA LYS A 27 -17.58 2.53 11.84
C LYS A 27 -17.47 1.01 11.57
N LYS A 28 -16.59 0.36 12.32
CA LYS A 28 -16.42 -1.09 12.26
C LYS A 28 -17.65 -1.84 12.82
N LYS A 29 -17.97 -2.99 12.21
CA LYS A 29 -19.10 -3.84 12.64
C LYS A 29 -18.77 -4.71 13.85
N SER A 30 -17.51 -4.90 14.25
CA SER A 30 -17.11 -5.77 15.36
C SER A 30 -16.36 -5.07 16.48
N ARG A 31 -16.59 -5.54 17.74
CA ARG A 31 -15.93 -5.02 18.96
C ARG A 31 -14.43 -5.37 19.04
N GLU A 32 -13.97 -6.43 18.39
CA GLU A 32 -12.57 -6.89 18.46
C GLU A 32 -11.62 -6.01 17.65
N ASP A 33 -12.11 -5.41 16.58
CA ASP A 33 -11.31 -4.48 15.78
C ASP A 33 -11.00 -3.16 16.50
N ALA A 34 -11.69 -2.86 17.60
CA ALA A 34 -11.48 -1.65 18.38
C ALA A 34 -10.22 -1.70 19.28
N LYS A 35 -9.64 -2.88 19.53
CA LYS A 35 -8.45 -3.03 20.42
C LYS A 35 -7.12 -2.71 19.74
N SER A 36 -7.07 -2.52 18.42
CA SER A 36 -5.85 -2.10 17.70
C SER A 36 -5.83 -0.58 17.54
N GLU A 37 -5.82 0.16 18.65
CA GLU A 37 -5.91 1.64 18.64
C GLU A 37 -4.60 2.37 18.35
N VAL A 38 -3.46 1.68 18.30
CA VAL A 38 -2.22 2.32 17.84
C VAL A 38 -2.24 2.37 16.32
N GLN A 39 -2.53 3.56 15.80
CA GLN A 39 -2.48 3.81 14.37
C GLN A 39 -1.03 3.77 13.90
N VAL A 40 -0.57 2.61 13.43
CA VAL A 40 0.71 2.51 12.74
C VAL A 40 0.52 3.17 11.36
N VAL A 41 1.20 4.27 11.14
CA VAL A 41 1.17 5.01 9.86
C VAL A 41 2.48 4.94 9.12
N ASN A 42 3.59 4.68 9.82
CA ASN A 42 4.93 4.60 9.24
C ASN A 42 5.39 3.15 9.13
N ASN A 43 6.15 2.85 8.09
CA ASN A 43 6.75 1.54 7.85
C ASN A 43 5.73 0.37 7.99
N ILE A 44 4.55 0.56 7.41
CA ILE A 44 3.47 -0.43 7.41
C ILE A 44 3.94 -1.63 6.60
N CYS A 45 4.01 -2.78 7.25
CA CYS A 45 4.50 -4.03 6.67
C CYS A 45 3.33 -4.98 6.34
N PRO A 46 3.54 -6.02 5.52
CA PRO A 46 2.57 -7.09 5.39
C PRO A 46 2.15 -7.62 6.77
N THR A 47 0.85 -7.79 6.98
CA THR A 47 0.13 -8.11 8.22
C THR A 47 -0.22 -6.95 9.12
N ASP A 48 0.44 -5.80 8.99
CA ASP A 48 -0.03 -4.56 9.63
C ASP A 48 -1.34 -4.08 8.98
N TYR A 49 -1.97 -3.08 9.58
CA TYR A 49 -3.20 -2.48 9.08
C TYR A 49 -2.94 -1.12 8.44
N ALA A 50 -3.54 -0.89 7.29
CA ALA A 50 -3.51 0.36 6.57
C ALA A 50 -4.91 0.94 6.39
N ASP A 51 -5.02 2.24 6.27
CA ASP A 51 -6.24 2.93 5.90
C ASP A 51 -6.43 2.88 4.39
N VAL A 52 -7.62 2.57 3.93
CA VAL A 52 -7.98 2.47 2.52
C VAL A 52 -9.29 3.20 2.23
N LEU A 53 -9.42 3.73 1.03
CA LEU A 53 -10.65 4.33 0.53
C LEU A 53 -11.45 3.28 -0.25
N THR A 54 -12.72 3.13 0.10
CA THR A 54 -13.68 2.28 -0.61
C THR A 54 -14.91 3.07 -0.98
N ILE A 55 -15.70 2.57 -1.93
CA ILE A 55 -17.01 3.14 -2.23
C ILE A 55 -18.12 2.27 -1.62
N GLY A 56 -19.14 2.89 -1.06
CA GLY A 56 -20.31 2.19 -0.54
C GLY A 56 -21.48 3.15 -0.38
N GLY A 57 -22.64 2.77 -0.90
CA GLY A 57 -23.81 3.66 -0.95
C GLY A 57 -23.62 4.90 -1.83
N GLY A 58 -22.68 4.86 -2.78
CA GLY A 58 -22.31 6.00 -3.63
C GLY A 58 -21.31 6.98 -3.01
N GLU A 59 -20.90 6.76 -1.77
CA GLU A 59 -19.98 7.62 -1.02
C GLU A 59 -18.62 6.95 -0.80
N VAL A 60 -17.55 7.77 -0.85
CA VAL A 60 -16.20 7.31 -0.53
C VAL A 60 -16.02 7.34 0.99
N GLY A 61 -15.58 6.23 1.55
CA GLY A 61 -15.31 6.11 2.98
C GLY A 61 -13.94 5.54 3.28
N LEU A 62 -13.40 5.88 4.45
CA LEU A 62 -12.12 5.40 4.94
C LEU A 62 -12.34 4.18 5.84
N GLU A 63 -11.69 3.07 5.50
CA GLU A 63 -11.73 1.83 6.25
C GLU A 63 -10.31 1.36 6.60
N ARG A 64 -10.16 0.62 7.67
CA ARG A 64 -8.87 0.06 8.09
C ARG A 64 -8.83 -1.42 7.77
N MET A 65 -7.87 -1.82 6.93
CA MET A 65 -7.74 -3.19 6.44
C MET A 65 -6.33 -3.75 6.68
N ARG A 66 -6.24 -5.06 6.88
CA ARG A 66 -4.97 -5.78 6.96
C ARG A 66 -4.26 -5.71 5.61
N PHE A 67 -2.98 -5.36 5.62
CA PHE A 67 -2.13 -5.40 4.43
C PHE A 67 -1.66 -6.84 4.16
N GLY A 68 -2.09 -7.41 3.05
CA GLY A 68 -1.96 -8.80 2.65
C GLY A 68 -3.31 -9.51 2.67
N LEU A 69 -3.88 -9.68 1.48
CA LEU A 69 -5.25 -10.14 1.25
C LEU A 69 -5.43 -11.60 1.71
N VAL A 70 -6.41 -11.84 2.56
CA VAL A 70 -6.91 -13.17 2.92
C VAL A 70 -8.18 -13.41 2.10
N PRO A 71 -8.19 -14.37 1.16
CA PRO A 71 -9.35 -14.61 0.33
C PRO A 71 -10.54 -15.16 1.14
N SER A 72 -11.76 -14.75 0.80
CA SER A 72 -12.99 -15.19 1.47
C SER A 72 -13.17 -16.70 1.50
N TRP A 73 -12.67 -17.42 0.50
CA TRP A 73 -12.74 -18.89 0.40
C TRP A 73 -11.69 -19.62 1.23
N ALA A 74 -10.74 -18.93 1.87
CA ALA A 74 -9.67 -19.57 2.62
C ALA A 74 -10.21 -20.35 3.82
N LYS A 75 -9.71 -21.58 4.01
CA LYS A 75 -10.10 -22.46 5.11
C LYS A 75 -9.04 -22.45 6.21
N GLY A 76 -9.48 -22.56 7.46
CA GLY A 76 -8.64 -22.58 8.66
C GLY A 76 -9.02 -21.48 9.64
N ASN A 77 -8.36 -21.45 10.78
CA ASN A 77 -8.52 -20.38 11.76
C ASN A 77 -7.77 -19.10 11.36
N LYS A 78 -8.07 -17.99 12.02
CA LYS A 78 -7.50 -16.66 11.74
C LYS A 78 -5.97 -16.66 11.72
N ALA A 79 -5.32 -17.37 12.65
CA ALA A 79 -3.86 -17.43 12.71
C ALA A 79 -3.27 -18.18 11.50
N ALA A 80 -3.87 -19.33 11.14
CA ALA A 80 -3.44 -20.15 10.01
C ALA A 80 -3.61 -19.41 8.67
N VAL A 81 -4.78 -18.79 8.42
CA VAL A 81 -5.01 -18.03 7.18
C VAL A 81 -4.14 -16.79 7.12
N SER A 82 -3.94 -16.09 8.25
CA SER A 82 -3.07 -14.91 8.31
C SER A 82 -1.61 -15.25 7.98
N LYS A 83 -1.12 -16.39 8.45
CA LYS A 83 0.22 -16.90 8.14
C LYS A 83 0.35 -17.37 6.69
N LYS A 84 -0.65 -18.11 6.19
CA LYS A 84 -0.67 -18.64 4.82
C LYS A 84 -0.66 -17.53 3.76
N PHE A 85 -1.40 -16.44 4.01
CA PHE A 85 -1.60 -15.33 3.08
C PHE A 85 -0.76 -14.09 3.47
N VAL A 86 0.44 -14.25 4.02
CA VAL A 86 1.35 -13.13 4.32
C VAL A 86 1.94 -12.50 3.06
N HIS A 87 2.13 -13.27 1.98
CA HIS A 87 2.74 -12.82 0.74
C HIS A 87 1.75 -12.25 -0.29
N THR A 88 0.46 -12.18 0.03
CA THR A 88 -0.59 -11.66 -0.85
C THR A 88 -0.79 -10.15 -0.74
N PHE A 89 0.23 -9.42 -0.31
CA PHE A 89 0.18 -7.97 -0.17
C PHE A 89 0.27 -7.22 -1.51
N ASN A 90 0.78 -7.87 -2.56
CA ASN A 90 0.77 -7.36 -3.92
C ASN A 90 0.06 -8.32 -4.88
N ALA A 91 -0.74 -7.78 -5.80
CA ALA A 91 -1.39 -8.49 -6.88
C ALA A 91 -0.85 -7.97 -8.22
N ARG A 92 -0.24 -8.84 -9.04
CA ARG A 92 0.29 -8.46 -10.35
C ARG A 92 -0.85 -8.24 -11.35
N CYS A 93 -0.84 -7.13 -12.08
CA CYS A 93 -1.86 -6.80 -13.07
C CYS A 93 -2.00 -7.86 -14.16
N GLU A 94 -0.92 -8.57 -14.50
CA GLU A 94 -0.90 -9.61 -15.52
C GLU A 94 -1.74 -10.85 -15.15
N SER A 95 -1.83 -11.16 -13.86
CA SER A 95 -2.49 -12.39 -13.37
C SER A 95 -3.66 -12.14 -12.42
N VAL A 96 -4.01 -10.89 -12.16
CA VAL A 96 -5.04 -10.52 -11.16
C VAL A 96 -6.44 -11.06 -11.51
N PHE A 97 -6.75 -11.24 -12.80
CA PHE A 97 -8.03 -11.81 -13.25
C PHE A 97 -8.07 -13.34 -13.22
N ASP A 98 -6.90 -14.00 -13.14
CA ASP A 98 -6.80 -15.46 -13.24
C ASP A 98 -6.66 -16.14 -11.88
N LEU A 99 -5.88 -15.52 -10.98
CA LEU A 99 -5.59 -16.08 -9.68
C LEU A 99 -6.81 -16.10 -8.76
N ALA A 100 -7.07 -17.27 -8.16
CA ALA A 100 -8.25 -17.51 -7.30
C ALA A 100 -8.38 -16.50 -6.14
N SER A 101 -7.27 -15.99 -5.62
CA SER A 101 -7.27 -14.99 -4.55
C SER A 101 -7.70 -13.60 -5.01
N TYR A 102 -7.60 -13.28 -6.30
CA TYR A 102 -7.73 -11.90 -6.79
C TYR A 102 -8.85 -11.71 -7.80
N ARG A 103 -9.20 -12.77 -8.59
CA ARG A 103 -10.19 -12.67 -9.68
C ARG A 103 -11.58 -12.20 -9.27
N GLY A 104 -12.02 -12.54 -8.06
CA GLY A 104 -13.29 -12.04 -7.52
C GLY A 104 -13.15 -10.59 -7.01
N PRO A 105 -12.19 -10.33 -6.13
CA PRO A 105 -11.92 -8.98 -5.63
C PRO A 105 -11.71 -7.92 -6.71
N ILE A 106 -10.95 -8.18 -7.77
CA ILE A 106 -10.69 -7.18 -8.83
C ILE A 106 -11.97 -6.70 -9.52
N LEU A 107 -12.95 -7.56 -9.67
CA LEU A 107 -14.22 -7.22 -10.32
C LEU A 107 -15.19 -6.50 -9.38
N GLN A 108 -15.13 -6.75 -8.07
CA GLN A 108 -16.18 -6.36 -7.13
C GLN A 108 -15.73 -5.48 -5.97
N ARG A 109 -14.48 -5.61 -5.53
CA ARG A 109 -13.97 -5.02 -4.28
C ARG A 109 -12.62 -4.31 -4.54
N ARG A 110 -12.71 -3.15 -5.13
CA ARG A 110 -11.57 -2.28 -5.38
C ARG A 110 -11.48 -1.21 -4.32
N CYS A 111 -10.25 -0.77 -4.03
CA CYS A 111 -9.97 0.29 -3.08
C CYS A 111 -8.83 1.15 -3.59
N LEU A 112 -8.62 2.29 -2.94
CA LEU A 112 -7.43 3.10 -3.08
C LEU A 112 -6.72 3.15 -1.72
N VAL A 113 -5.40 3.00 -1.75
CA VAL A 113 -4.57 3.08 -0.56
C VAL A 113 -3.86 4.44 -0.57
N PRO A 114 -4.33 5.42 0.20
CA PRO A 114 -3.66 6.71 0.28
C PRO A 114 -2.36 6.57 1.07
N VAL A 115 -1.25 6.95 0.45
CA VAL A 115 0.07 6.88 1.08
C VAL A 115 0.80 8.22 0.95
N ARG A 116 1.66 8.54 1.91
CA ARG A 116 2.69 9.57 1.76
C ARG A 116 3.75 9.08 0.77
N GLY A 117 4.08 7.80 0.83
CA GLY A 117 5.06 7.13 0.00
C GLY A 117 5.30 5.70 0.45
N TRP A 118 6.30 5.07 -0.14
CA TRP A 118 6.70 3.71 0.19
C TRP A 118 8.23 3.54 0.09
N HIS A 119 8.74 2.44 0.64
CA HIS A 119 10.16 2.12 0.54
C HIS A 119 10.43 1.05 -0.51
N GLU A 120 11.56 1.20 -1.21
CA GLU A 120 12.14 0.20 -2.10
C GLU A 120 13.65 0.02 -1.81
N TRP A 121 14.19 -1.14 -2.20
CA TRP A 121 15.57 -1.55 -1.96
C TRP A 121 16.19 -2.07 -3.26
N PRO A 122 16.82 -1.23 -4.09
CA PRO A 122 17.42 -1.64 -5.37
C PRO A 122 18.43 -2.78 -5.21
N ASP A 123 19.23 -2.72 -4.18
CA ASP A 123 20.31 -3.67 -3.84
C ASP A 123 19.96 -4.59 -2.65
N ARG A 124 18.72 -4.60 -2.17
CA ARG A 124 18.20 -5.32 -1.00
C ARG A 124 18.73 -4.84 0.36
N GLN A 125 19.58 -3.83 0.41
CA GLN A 125 20.19 -3.30 1.63
C GLN A 125 19.90 -1.82 1.83
N THR A 126 20.04 -1.03 0.78
CA THR A 126 19.91 0.42 0.80
C THR A 126 18.45 0.84 0.61
N PRO A 127 17.78 1.38 1.64
CA PRO A 127 16.40 1.82 1.52
C PRO A 127 16.30 3.19 0.85
N TYR A 128 15.35 3.29 -0.08
CA TYR A 128 14.90 4.55 -0.67
C TYR A 128 13.44 4.77 -0.31
N PHE A 129 13.08 6.02 -0.06
CA PHE A 129 11.69 6.44 0.12
C PHE A 129 11.22 7.13 -1.15
N ILE A 130 10.14 6.62 -1.71
CA ILE A 130 9.50 7.14 -2.92
C ILE A 130 8.22 7.86 -2.51
N HIS A 131 8.07 9.11 -2.95
CA HIS A 131 6.94 9.98 -2.62
C HIS A 131 6.68 10.99 -3.74
N ARG A 132 5.72 11.89 -3.54
CA ARG A 132 5.54 13.07 -4.41
C ARG A 132 6.37 14.22 -3.87
N ALA A 133 7.02 14.98 -4.76
CA ALA A 133 7.83 16.15 -4.41
C ALA A 133 7.03 17.27 -3.72
N ASP A 134 5.72 17.35 -3.96
CA ASP A 134 4.79 18.30 -3.33
C ASP A 134 4.16 17.76 -2.03
N ASP A 135 4.62 16.61 -1.54
CA ASP A 135 4.06 15.89 -0.37
C ASP A 135 2.56 15.58 -0.45
N ALA A 136 1.93 15.71 -1.62
CA ALA A 136 0.55 15.30 -1.79
C ALA A 136 0.39 13.77 -1.71
N PRO A 137 -0.75 13.26 -1.23
CA PRO A 137 -0.99 11.84 -1.17
C PRO A 137 -0.95 11.16 -2.53
N LEU A 138 -0.26 10.02 -2.61
CA LEU A 138 -0.35 9.08 -3.71
C LEU A 138 -1.50 8.11 -3.45
N LEU A 139 -2.30 7.81 -4.47
CA LEU A 139 -3.40 6.86 -4.38
C LEU A 139 -3.02 5.57 -5.10
N LEU A 140 -2.65 4.54 -4.34
CA LEU A 140 -2.32 3.23 -4.89
C LEU A 140 -3.60 2.43 -5.13
N ALA A 141 -3.78 1.93 -6.35
CA ALA A 141 -4.89 1.04 -6.64
C ALA A 141 -4.75 -0.29 -5.90
N GLY A 142 -5.80 -0.73 -5.27
CA GLY A 142 -5.87 -1.96 -4.50
C GLY A 142 -7.14 -2.73 -4.73
N ILE A 143 -7.14 -3.95 -4.22
CA ILE A 143 -8.30 -4.84 -4.12
C ILE A 143 -8.39 -5.35 -2.69
N TRP A 144 -9.59 -5.70 -2.24
CA TRP A 144 -9.82 -6.17 -0.89
C TRP A 144 -10.78 -7.34 -0.84
N ASP A 145 -10.73 -8.10 0.24
CA ASP A 145 -11.67 -9.20 0.51
C ASP A 145 -11.98 -9.28 2.00
N VAL A 146 -13.08 -9.97 2.31
CA VAL A 146 -13.52 -10.28 3.67
C VAL A 146 -13.47 -11.79 3.85
N TRP A 147 -12.65 -12.23 4.76
CA TRP A 147 -12.64 -13.60 5.24
C TRP A 147 -13.42 -13.69 6.54
N GLU A 148 -14.29 -14.69 6.64
CA GLU A 148 -15.04 -15.01 7.85
C GLU A 148 -14.74 -16.45 8.28
N GLY A 149 -14.47 -16.65 9.56
CA GLY A 149 -14.27 -17.97 10.13
C GLY A 149 -15.59 -18.77 10.13
N HIS A 150 -15.59 -19.89 9.42
CA HIS A 150 -16.80 -20.67 9.19
C HIS A 150 -16.84 -22.01 9.95
N ASP A 151 -15.80 -22.34 10.72
CA ASP A 151 -15.76 -23.62 11.43
C ASP A 151 -16.48 -23.51 12.77
N PRO A 152 -17.66 -24.15 12.95
CA PRO A 152 -18.40 -24.14 14.22
C PRO A 152 -17.65 -24.83 15.38
N ALA A 153 -16.67 -25.69 15.06
CA ALA A 153 -15.83 -26.38 16.02
C ALA A 153 -14.57 -25.58 16.41
N ASP A 154 -14.31 -24.47 15.73
CA ASP A 154 -13.16 -23.61 15.97
C ASP A 154 -13.60 -22.36 16.77
N GLU A 155 -12.83 -21.99 17.80
CA GLU A 155 -12.95 -20.70 18.52
C GLU A 155 -12.91 -19.48 17.59
N ALA A 156 -12.51 -19.68 16.32
CA ALA A 156 -12.53 -18.68 15.25
C ALA A 156 -13.90 -18.42 14.63
N SER A 157 -14.95 -19.16 15.00
CA SER A 157 -16.31 -18.92 14.48
C SER A 157 -16.75 -17.49 14.80
N GLY A 158 -17.08 -16.72 13.75
CA GLY A 158 -17.45 -15.30 13.84
C GLY A 158 -16.27 -14.32 13.80
N GLN A 159 -15.01 -14.78 13.69
CA GLN A 159 -13.89 -13.87 13.45
C GLN A 159 -13.88 -13.41 11.99
N VAL A 160 -13.70 -12.11 11.81
CA VAL A 160 -13.67 -11.48 10.48
C VAL A 160 -12.29 -10.86 10.23
N VAL A 161 -11.75 -11.03 9.02
CA VAL A 161 -10.53 -10.36 8.56
C VAL A 161 -10.85 -9.61 7.27
N THR A 162 -10.92 -8.29 7.35
CA THR A 162 -10.93 -7.43 6.16
C THR A 162 -9.49 -7.12 5.76
N SER A 163 -9.13 -7.42 4.52
CA SER A 163 -7.74 -7.36 4.08
C SER A 163 -7.62 -6.90 2.63
N MET A 164 -6.47 -6.34 2.28
CA MET A 164 -6.23 -5.75 0.96
C MET A 164 -4.88 -6.14 0.36
N SER A 165 -4.79 -6.05 -0.96
CA SER A 165 -3.56 -6.11 -1.77
C SER A 165 -3.43 -4.85 -2.62
N VAL A 166 -2.20 -4.38 -2.82
CA VAL A 166 -1.89 -3.33 -3.80
C VAL A 166 -1.70 -3.96 -5.18
N ILE A 167 -2.29 -3.38 -6.22
CA ILE A 167 -2.04 -3.78 -7.61
C ILE A 167 -0.65 -3.29 -8.02
N THR A 168 0.10 -4.13 -8.71
CA THR A 168 1.40 -3.75 -9.27
C THR A 168 1.46 -3.94 -10.78
N THR A 169 2.19 -3.04 -11.45
CA THR A 169 2.47 -3.02 -12.88
C THR A 169 3.97 -3.14 -13.13
N PRO A 170 4.43 -3.35 -14.38
CA PRO A 170 5.78 -3.01 -14.76
C PRO A 170 6.10 -1.57 -14.35
N PRO A 171 7.35 -1.24 -14.02
CA PRO A 171 7.72 0.11 -13.61
C PRO A 171 7.73 1.06 -14.80
N GLY A 172 7.53 2.34 -14.56
CA GLY A 172 7.92 3.41 -15.46
C GLY A 172 9.45 3.64 -15.44
N CYS A 173 9.93 4.54 -16.29
CA CYS A 173 11.38 4.81 -16.45
C CYS A 173 12.04 5.16 -15.12
N TYR A 174 11.44 6.07 -14.36
CA TYR A 174 12.01 6.49 -13.07
C TYR A 174 12.01 5.37 -12.03
N MET A 175 10.87 4.69 -11.89
CA MET A 175 10.72 3.59 -10.93
C MET A 175 11.59 2.37 -11.25
N GLY A 176 11.93 2.18 -12.53
CA GLY A 176 12.83 1.13 -12.98
C GLY A 176 14.23 1.19 -12.37
N LYS A 177 14.66 2.38 -11.89
CA LYS A 177 15.92 2.56 -11.15
C LYS A 177 15.91 1.87 -9.77
N PHE A 178 14.75 1.66 -9.19
CA PHE A 178 14.59 1.16 -7.82
C PHE A 178 14.05 -0.26 -7.74
N HIS A 179 13.16 -0.64 -8.67
CA HIS A 179 12.55 -1.97 -8.67
C HIS A 179 11.98 -2.34 -10.04
N ASP A 180 11.91 -3.64 -10.36
CA ASP A 180 11.28 -4.21 -11.57
C ASP A 180 9.74 -4.17 -11.56
N ARG A 181 9.15 -3.67 -10.48
CA ARG A 181 7.70 -3.46 -10.31
C ARG A 181 7.42 -2.12 -9.66
N SER A 182 6.25 -1.54 -10.01
CA SER A 182 5.72 -0.33 -9.39
C SER A 182 4.29 -0.57 -8.90
N PRO A 183 3.83 0.06 -7.80
CA PRO A 183 2.40 0.09 -7.52
C PRO A 183 1.67 0.80 -8.65
N LEU A 184 0.43 0.37 -8.93
CA LEU A 184 -0.47 1.09 -9.82
C LEU A 184 -0.94 2.35 -9.09
N ILE A 185 -0.48 3.51 -9.56
CA ILE A 185 -0.84 4.82 -9.01
C ILE A 185 -1.93 5.43 -9.90
N LEU A 186 -2.98 5.92 -9.29
CA LEU A 186 -4.11 6.55 -9.99
C LEU A 186 -4.34 7.97 -9.47
N GLU A 187 -4.66 8.87 -10.38
CA GLU A 187 -4.92 10.28 -10.08
C GLU A 187 -6.21 10.75 -10.74
N GLY A 188 -6.75 11.87 -10.25
CA GLY A 188 -7.89 12.53 -10.83
C GLY A 188 -9.10 11.62 -11.03
N GLU A 189 -9.74 11.70 -12.18
CA GLU A 189 -10.94 10.93 -12.51
C GLU A 189 -10.69 9.43 -12.56
N SER A 190 -9.46 8.99 -12.91
CA SER A 190 -9.12 7.58 -12.96
C SER A 190 -9.18 6.92 -11.58
N ALA A 191 -8.82 7.65 -10.51
CA ALA A 191 -8.94 7.17 -9.15
C ALA A 191 -10.41 6.94 -8.73
N LEU A 192 -11.32 7.84 -9.09
CA LEU A 192 -12.75 7.68 -8.84
C LEU A 192 -13.35 6.56 -9.69
N ALA A 193 -12.99 6.49 -10.96
CA ALA A 193 -13.45 5.46 -11.88
C ALA A 193 -13.02 4.05 -11.42
N TRP A 194 -11.82 3.91 -10.85
CA TRP A 194 -11.34 2.67 -10.25
C TRP A 194 -12.26 2.14 -9.15
N LEU A 195 -12.79 3.02 -8.31
CA LEU A 195 -13.69 2.65 -7.21
C LEU A 195 -15.09 2.26 -7.66
N GLN A 196 -15.55 2.69 -8.86
CA GLN A 196 -16.92 2.47 -9.32
C GLN A 196 -17.23 0.98 -9.51
N PRO A 197 -18.33 0.46 -8.94
CA PRO A 197 -18.74 -0.91 -9.13
C PRO A 197 -19.20 -1.18 -10.58
N GLY A 198 -19.25 -2.46 -10.98
CA GLY A 198 -19.82 -2.85 -12.28
C GLY A 198 -18.89 -2.70 -13.48
N SER A 199 -17.63 -2.29 -13.29
CA SER A 199 -16.66 -2.22 -14.39
C SER A 199 -16.35 -3.60 -14.95
N ARG A 200 -16.25 -3.71 -16.28
CA ARG A 200 -15.86 -4.93 -16.98
C ARG A 200 -14.35 -5.14 -16.90
N SER A 201 -13.90 -6.37 -17.09
CA SER A 201 -12.46 -6.71 -17.06
C SER A 201 -11.63 -5.87 -18.05
N ASP A 202 -12.17 -5.63 -19.25
CA ASP A 202 -11.45 -4.86 -20.27
C ASP A 202 -11.30 -3.39 -19.88
N ASP A 203 -12.35 -2.80 -19.26
CA ASP A 203 -12.28 -1.43 -18.73
C ASP A 203 -11.23 -1.32 -17.61
N LEU A 204 -11.14 -2.35 -16.75
CA LEU A 204 -10.16 -2.39 -15.67
C LEU A 204 -8.73 -2.58 -16.18
N ARG A 205 -8.52 -3.35 -17.25
CA ARG A 205 -7.20 -3.51 -17.87
C ARG A 205 -6.65 -2.19 -18.42
N ALA A 206 -7.52 -1.25 -18.83
CA ALA A 206 -7.11 0.06 -19.33
C ALA A 206 -6.37 0.92 -18.28
N PHE A 207 -6.56 0.63 -16.97
CA PHE A 207 -5.82 1.30 -15.89
C PHE A 207 -4.39 0.77 -15.74
N PHE A 208 -4.06 -0.44 -16.21
CA PHE A 208 -2.78 -1.11 -15.96
C PHE A 208 -1.64 -0.53 -16.79
N LYS A 209 -1.30 0.70 -16.49
CA LYS A 209 -0.20 1.43 -17.15
C LYS A 209 0.87 1.77 -16.12
N PRO A 210 2.16 1.74 -16.51
CA PRO A 210 3.22 2.31 -15.70
C PRO A 210 2.89 3.76 -15.36
N TYR A 211 3.16 4.15 -14.12
CA TYR A 211 3.03 5.55 -13.72
C TYR A 211 4.29 6.31 -14.08
N GLU A 212 4.13 7.35 -14.89
CA GLU A 212 5.18 8.29 -15.28
C GLU A 212 4.75 9.67 -14.82
N SER A 213 5.54 10.30 -13.94
CA SER A 213 5.26 11.63 -13.44
C SER A 213 6.54 12.32 -13.00
N GLU A 214 6.73 13.55 -13.44
CA GLU A 214 7.81 14.43 -12.97
C GLU A 214 7.68 14.79 -11.46
N HIS A 215 6.49 14.56 -10.89
CA HIS A 215 6.27 14.80 -9.45
C HIS A 215 6.68 13.64 -8.57
N LEU A 216 7.04 12.47 -9.13
CA LEU A 216 7.53 11.35 -8.33
C LEU A 216 8.99 11.57 -8.00
N GLU A 217 9.32 11.48 -6.73
CA GLU A 217 10.65 11.70 -6.20
C GLU A 217 11.08 10.55 -5.29
N ALA A 218 12.38 10.26 -5.26
CA ALA A 218 12.95 9.27 -4.39
C ALA A 218 14.26 9.77 -3.77
N TYR A 219 14.45 9.52 -2.50
CA TYR A 219 15.71 9.80 -1.82
C TYR A 219 16.11 8.65 -0.90
N ARG A 220 17.40 8.56 -0.64
CA ARG A 220 17.95 7.58 0.28
C ARG A 220 17.56 7.92 1.71
N VAL A 221 17.20 6.89 2.49
CA VAL A 221 16.89 7.00 3.92
C VAL A 221 17.82 6.12 4.75
N ALA A 222 17.82 6.33 6.06
CA ALA A 222 18.65 5.55 6.97
C ALA A 222 18.20 4.07 7.00
N ILE A 223 19.15 3.16 7.27
CA ILE A 223 18.92 1.71 7.41
C ILE A 223 17.89 1.35 8.49
N LEU A 224 17.49 2.31 9.32
CA LEU A 224 16.39 2.18 10.28
C LEU A 224 15.08 1.68 9.62
N ALA A 225 14.86 2.00 8.34
CA ALA A 225 13.72 1.52 7.56
C ALA A 225 13.74 -0.01 7.34
N ASN A 226 14.91 -0.66 7.39
CA ASN A 226 15.06 -2.11 7.24
C ASN A 226 14.38 -2.87 8.38
N GLN A 227 14.26 -2.27 9.55
CA GLN A 227 13.63 -2.88 10.71
C GLN A 227 12.11 -2.69 10.68
N ALA A 228 11.36 -3.76 10.44
CA ALA A 228 9.89 -3.75 10.38
C ALA A 228 9.21 -3.17 11.63
N ARG A 229 9.83 -3.33 12.80
CA ARG A 229 9.33 -2.82 14.10
C ARG A 229 9.53 -1.30 14.27
N ASN A 230 10.43 -0.68 13.49
CA ASN A 230 10.63 0.76 13.58
C ASN A 230 9.48 1.48 12.89
N LYS A 231 8.68 2.18 13.67
CA LYS A 231 7.48 2.91 13.23
C LYS A 231 7.59 4.42 13.43
N THR A 232 8.80 4.93 13.67
CA THR A 232 9.06 6.36 13.83
C THR A 232 9.11 7.07 12.48
N GLU A 233 9.02 8.38 12.47
CA GLU A 233 9.16 9.19 11.25
C GLU A 233 10.59 9.16 10.67
N ALA A 234 11.58 8.82 11.49
CA ALA A 234 12.96 8.68 11.03
C ALA A 234 13.13 7.64 9.90
N VAL A 235 12.17 6.73 9.69
CA VAL A 235 12.23 5.72 8.62
C VAL A 235 12.13 6.32 7.21
N PHE A 236 11.60 7.54 7.08
CA PHE A 236 11.52 8.25 5.79
C PHE A 236 12.24 9.61 5.80
N ALA A 237 13.02 9.91 6.84
CA ALA A 237 13.85 11.11 6.86
C ALA A 237 14.99 11.00 5.81
N PRO A 238 15.16 12.00 4.93
CA PRO A 238 16.19 11.95 3.90
C PRO A 238 17.60 12.04 4.51
N ILE A 239 18.52 11.21 4.02
CA ILE A 239 19.96 11.27 4.35
C ILE A 239 20.81 11.65 3.13
N ALA A 240 20.19 11.78 1.97
CA ALA A 240 20.83 12.21 0.73
C ALA A 240 19.82 13.01 -0.11
N PRO A 241 20.29 13.83 -1.05
CA PRO A 241 19.41 14.54 -1.97
C PRO A 241 18.60 13.56 -2.83
N PRO A 242 17.47 14.02 -3.41
CA PRO A 242 16.67 13.22 -4.31
C PRO A 242 17.45 12.70 -5.52
N VAL A 243 17.10 11.51 -5.98
CA VAL A 243 17.66 10.90 -7.19
C VAL A 243 17.09 11.62 -8.41
N PRO A 244 17.92 12.13 -9.35
CA PRO A 244 17.44 12.83 -10.53
C PRO A 244 16.53 11.95 -11.39
N GLN A 245 15.52 12.55 -11.99
CA GLN A 245 14.63 11.89 -12.97
C GLN A 245 15.35 11.58 -14.26
N GLU A 246 16.20 12.50 -14.73
CA GLU A 246 17.00 12.33 -15.96
C GLU A 246 18.29 11.56 -15.66
N GLY A 247 18.68 10.69 -16.60
CA GLY A 247 19.90 9.89 -16.55
C GLY A 247 19.60 8.39 -16.47
N ASN A 248 20.32 7.64 -17.31
CA ASN A 248 20.19 6.18 -17.39
C ASN A 248 21.11 5.47 -16.38
N GLU A 249 21.56 6.19 -15.35
CA GLU A 249 22.44 5.64 -14.33
C GLU A 249 21.61 4.84 -13.32
N SER A 250 21.95 3.55 -13.21
CA SER A 250 21.50 2.74 -12.08
C SER A 250 21.93 3.41 -10.79
N VAL A 251 21.07 3.38 -9.78
CA VAL A 251 21.39 3.88 -8.43
C VAL A 251 22.49 2.99 -7.87
N GLU A 252 23.75 3.37 -8.09
CA GLU A 252 24.88 2.68 -7.46
C GLU A 252 24.81 2.87 -5.94
N ALA A 253 25.10 1.79 -5.23
CA ALA A 253 25.24 1.82 -3.78
C ALA A 253 26.46 2.71 -3.42
N VAL A 254 26.20 3.99 -3.20
CA VAL A 254 27.21 4.89 -2.66
C VAL A 254 27.47 4.41 -1.23
N SER A 255 28.64 3.83 -1.00
CA SER A 255 29.12 3.46 0.32
C SER A 255 29.44 4.73 1.12
N ILE A 256 28.42 5.32 1.73
CA ILE A 256 28.60 6.30 2.78
C ILE A 256 28.73 5.51 4.08
N GLN A 257 29.85 5.65 4.74
CA GLN A 257 30.02 5.12 6.10
C GLN A 257 28.97 5.78 7.00
N ASP A 258 28.14 4.97 7.64
CA ASP A 258 27.05 5.42 8.54
C ASP A 258 27.57 6.06 9.85
N ASP A 259 28.86 6.42 9.93
CA ASP A 259 29.52 6.88 11.15
C ASP A 259 29.31 8.37 11.49
N GLU A 260 28.68 9.16 10.62
CA GLU A 260 28.47 10.59 10.87
C GLU A 260 26.99 10.98 10.95
N LEU A 261 26.27 10.45 11.94
CA LEU A 261 25.03 11.06 12.42
C LEU A 261 25.34 11.83 13.71
N PRO A 262 25.37 13.17 13.69
CA PRO A 262 25.59 13.94 14.91
C PRO A 262 24.36 13.80 15.81
N GLY A 263 24.50 13.07 16.90
CA GLY A 263 23.60 13.17 18.04
C GLY A 263 22.66 12.02 18.37
N LEU A 264 22.65 10.88 17.66
CA LEU A 264 21.87 9.72 18.10
C LEU A 264 22.75 8.69 18.81
N LYS A 265 22.75 8.73 20.14
CA LYS A 265 23.25 7.62 20.96
C LYS A 265 22.31 6.44 20.79
N LEU A 266 22.81 5.33 20.26
CA LEU A 266 22.13 4.03 20.25
C LEU A 266 22.04 3.53 21.69
N PHE A 267 20.82 3.36 22.18
CA PHE A 267 20.51 2.52 23.35
C PHE A 267 19.80 1.25 22.89
#